data_b32294d25def07cd4c6b064e35e3be30
#
_entry.id   b32294d25def07cd4c6b064e35e3be30
#
_cell.length_a   1.000
_cell.length_b   1.000
_cell.length_c   1.000
_cell.angle_alpha   90.00
_cell.angle_beta   90.00
_cell.angle_gamma   90.00
#
_symmetry.space_group_name_H-M   'P 1'
#
loop_
_entity.id
_entity.type
_entity.pdbx_description
1 polymer ?
#
loop_
_entity_poly.entity_id
_entity_poly.type
_entity_poly.pdbx_seq_one_letter_code
_entity_poly.pdbx_strand_id
1 'polypeptide(L)'
;MANERDDALREMATHRGFRLVKSRRRKPGGDFGRYGLKDADGKPAFGMEGKGLKASADEIEAFLRDATRATWGKSAGSAKRRKPPKLEPKPKPKLKPKPRLKVKVDNLLAKLPAAKRAEAFTELLSRPGMRLERIVSRGQATPEDHPMVQGRDEWVLLLEGAAGIRIEDSNEVSLTPGDHLLIAAGQKHWVTWTAKDRPTVWLALHLG
;
A
#
# COMPACT_ATOMS: atom_id res chain seq x y z
N MET A 1 -2.35 9.02 -24.84
CA MET A 1 -2.95 10.04 -23.92
C MET A 1 -4.42 9.78 -23.56
N ALA A 2 -5.33 9.41 -24.46
CA ALA A 2 -6.74 9.09 -24.09
C ALA A 2 -6.91 7.77 -23.30
N ASN A 3 -6.00 6.81 -23.40
CA ASN A 3 -6.09 5.53 -22.70
C ASN A 3 -5.70 5.61 -21.22
N GLU A 4 -4.68 6.36 -20.88
CA GLU A 4 -4.20 6.49 -19.49
C GLU A 4 -5.24 7.12 -18.54
N ARG A 5 -5.96 8.14 -19.03
CA ARG A 5 -7.03 8.77 -18.26
C ARG A 5 -8.21 7.83 -18.03
N ASP A 6 -8.57 7.04 -19.05
CA ASP A 6 -9.64 6.05 -18.93
C ASP A 6 -9.28 4.95 -17.91
N ASP A 7 -8.03 4.52 -17.89
CA ASP A 7 -7.55 3.49 -16.98
C ASP A 7 -7.49 4.01 -15.55
N ALA A 8 -7.04 5.25 -15.34
CA ALA A 8 -7.07 5.90 -14.02
C ALA A 8 -8.51 6.05 -13.48
N LEU A 9 -9.47 6.48 -14.32
CA LEU A 9 -10.88 6.58 -13.92
C LEU A 9 -11.49 5.20 -13.61
N ARG A 10 -11.09 4.16 -14.32
CA ARG A 10 -11.54 2.79 -14.09
C ARG A 10 -11.03 2.25 -12.76
N GLU A 11 -9.75 2.48 -12.47
CA GLU A 11 -9.14 2.13 -11.20
C GLU A 11 -9.79 2.87 -10.03
N MET A 12 -9.99 4.18 -10.15
CA MET A 12 -10.69 4.99 -9.15
C MET A 12 -12.12 4.50 -8.90
N ALA A 13 -12.86 4.08 -9.94
CA ALA A 13 -14.21 3.54 -9.82
C ALA A 13 -14.18 2.19 -9.08
N THR A 14 -13.28 1.28 -9.46
CA THR A 14 -13.15 -0.05 -8.88
C THR A 14 -12.82 0.02 -7.38
N HIS A 15 -11.90 0.88 -6.97
CA HIS A 15 -11.57 1.11 -5.55
C HIS A 15 -12.76 1.59 -4.71
N ARG A 16 -13.79 2.15 -5.34
CA ARG A 16 -15.01 2.66 -4.67
C ARG A 16 -16.24 1.76 -4.85
N GLY A 17 -16.04 0.55 -5.40
CA GLY A 17 -17.12 -0.41 -5.63
C GLY A 17 -18.02 -0.05 -6.81
N PHE A 18 -17.54 0.81 -7.72
CA PHE A 18 -18.25 1.16 -8.95
C PHE A 18 -17.58 0.54 -10.18
N ARG A 19 -18.36 0.34 -11.23
CA ARG A 19 -17.90 -0.09 -12.55
C ARG A 19 -18.04 1.05 -13.55
N LEU A 20 -16.93 1.51 -14.13
CA LEU A 20 -16.94 2.53 -15.18
C LEU A 20 -17.41 1.94 -16.52
N VAL A 21 -18.34 2.63 -17.18
CA VAL A 21 -18.82 2.34 -18.53
C VAL A 21 -18.51 3.54 -19.43
N LYS A 22 -17.90 3.31 -20.61
CA LYS A 22 -17.61 4.31 -21.62
C LYS A 22 -18.32 3.96 -22.91
N SER A 23 -18.98 4.93 -23.52
CA SER A 23 -19.61 4.71 -24.84
C SER A 23 -18.57 4.70 -25.96
N ARG A 24 -18.72 3.73 -26.86
CA ARG A 24 -17.94 3.59 -28.10
C ARG A 24 -18.77 3.85 -29.35
N ARG A 25 -20.05 4.25 -29.21
CA ARG A 25 -20.99 4.40 -30.33
C ARG A 25 -20.77 5.73 -31.05
N ARG A 26 -20.22 5.69 -32.25
CA ARG A 26 -20.00 6.84 -33.16
C ARG A 26 -21.20 7.12 -34.04
N LYS A 27 -22.40 7.40 -33.49
CA LYS A 27 -23.56 7.81 -34.27
C LYS A 27 -23.80 9.33 -34.13
N PRO A 28 -24.28 10.03 -35.19
CA PRO A 28 -24.69 11.43 -35.05
C PRO A 28 -25.73 11.57 -33.92
N GLY A 29 -25.52 12.49 -32.97
CA GLY A 29 -26.36 12.65 -31.77
C GLY A 29 -26.18 11.56 -30.71
N GLY A 30 -25.15 10.69 -30.83
CA GLY A 30 -24.84 9.63 -29.87
C GLY A 30 -24.01 10.11 -28.67
N ASP A 31 -23.80 9.21 -27.73
CA ASP A 31 -23.10 9.41 -26.48
C ASP A 31 -21.59 9.06 -26.56
N PHE A 32 -20.98 9.17 -27.74
CA PHE A 32 -19.57 8.83 -27.97
C PHE A 32 -18.63 9.59 -27.04
N GLY A 33 -17.75 8.86 -26.34
CA GLY A 33 -16.82 9.45 -25.39
C GLY A 33 -17.45 9.86 -24.05
N ARG A 34 -18.73 9.60 -23.83
CA ARG A 34 -19.40 9.79 -22.55
C ARG A 34 -19.23 8.58 -21.65
N TYR A 35 -19.39 8.82 -20.36
CA TYR A 35 -19.16 7.86 -19.29
C TYR A 35 -20.38 7.70 -18.40
N GLY A 36 -20.41 6.60 -17.65
CA GLY A 36 -21.36 6.34 -16.59
C GLY A 36 -20.78 5.37 -15.57
N LEU A 37 -21.33 5.37 -14.37
CA LEU A 37 -20.97 4.46 -13.29
C LEU A 37 -22.13 3.52 -12.99
N LYS A 38 -21.80 2.25 -12.74
CA LYS A 38 -22.71 1.24 -12.20
C LYS A 38 -22.22 0.84 -10.81
N ASP A 39 -23.14 0.51 -9.90
CA ASP A 39 -22.82 -0.07 -8.62
C ASP A 39 -22.41 -1.56 -8.73
N ALA A 40 -22.15 -2.20 -7.59
CA ALA A 40 -21.78 -3.61 -7.49
C ALA A 40 -22.90 -4.55 -8.02
N ASP A 41 -24.15 -4.14 -7.93
CA ASP A 41 -25.32 -4.88 -8.43
C ASP A 41 -25.58 -4.64 -9.91
N GLY A 42 -24.77 -3.81 -10.59
CA GLY A 42 -24.91 -3.47 -12.00
C GLY A 42 -25.97 -2.40 -12.30
N LYS A 43 -26.55 -1.76 -11.27
CA LYS A 43 -27.52 -0.68 -11.41
C LYS A 43 -26.83 0.65 -11.75
N PRO A 44 -27.48 1.56 -12.49
CA PRO A 44 -26.97 2.90 -12.75
C PRO A 44 -26.75 3.67 -11.46
N ALA A 45 -25.51 4.15 -11.21
CA ALA A 45 -25.16 4.95 -10.04
C ALA A 45 -24.98 6.44 -10.38
N PHE A 46 -24.33 6.77 -11.52
CA PHE A 46 -24.11 8.14 -11.95
C PHE A 46 -23.87 8.22 -13.47
N GLY A 47 -24.25 9.34 -14.10
CA GLY A 47 -23.96 9.65 -15.52
C GLY A 47 -24.67 8.76 -16.53
N MET A 48 -25.75 8.07 -16.13
CA MET A 48 -26.56 7.22 -16.99
C MET A 48 -28.02 7.69 -16.99
N GLU A 49 -28.61 7.78 -18.20
CA GLU A 49 -30.03 8.09 -18.36
C GLU A 49 -30.62 7.15 -19.41
N GLY A 50 -31.56 6.29 -18.98
CA GLY A 50 -32.09 5.23 -19.84
C GLY A 50 -30.98 4.30 -20.32
N LYS A 51 -30.81 4.22 -21.66
CA LYS A 51 -29.77 3.41 -22.32
C LYS A 51 -28.52 4.23 -22.73
N GLY A 52 -28.48 5.56 -22.44
CA GLY A 52 -27.42 6.47 -22.86
C GLY A 52 -26.47 6.86 -21.73
N LEU A 53 -25.23 7.22 -22.08
CA LEU A 53 -24.23 7.77 -21.17
C LEU A 53 -24.17 9.29 -21.36
N LYS A 54 -24.16 10.07 -20.27
CA LYS A 54 -24.19 11.53 -20.32
C LYS A 54 -22.98 12.21 -19.68
N ALA A 55 -22.34 11.58 -18.69
CA ALA A 55 -21.27 12.21 -17.95
C ALA A 55 -19.98 12.34 -18.77
N SER A 56 -19.26 13.43 -18.55
CA SER A 56 -17.88 13.62 -18.99
C SER A 56 -16.89 12.92 -18.06
N ALA A 57 -15.63 12.82 -18.47
CA ALA A 57 -14.57 12.26 -17.64
C ALA A 57 -14.39 13.06 -16.33
N ASP A 58 -14.48 14.40 -16.40
CA ASP A 58 -14.33 15.30 -15.25
C ASP A 58 -15.47 15.15 -14.24
N GLU A 59 -16.71 14.99 -14.73
CA GLU A 59 -17.89 14.75 -13.87
C GLU A 59 -17.81 13.39 -13.15
N ILE A 60 -17.32 12.35 -13.82
CA ILE A 60 -17.05 11.05 -13.17
C ILE A 60 -15.99 11.19 -12.09
N GLU A 61 -14.90 11.89 -12.39
CA GLU A 61 -13.81 12.11 -11.43
C GLU A 61 -14.29 12.91 -10.20
N ALA A 62 -15.06 13.98 -10.42
CA ALA A 62 -15.65 14.78 -9.35
C ALA A 62 -16.59 13.93 -8.48
N PHE A 63 -17.48 13.15 -9.08
CA PHE A 63 -18.39 12.26 -8.36
C PHE A 63 -17.61 11.24 -7.51
N LEU A 64 -16.58 10.62 -8.08
CA LEU A 64 -15.75 9.65 -7.36
C LEU A 64 -14.94 10.30 -6.21
N ARG A 65 -14.55 11.57 -6.33
CA ARG A 65 -13.91 12.33 -5.23
C ARG A 65 -14.90 12.69 -4.14
N ASP A 66 -16.12 13.11 -4.50
CA ASP A 66 -17.16 13.49 -3.53
C ASP A 66 -17.78 12.29 -2.81
N ALA A 67 -17.85 11.13 -3.45
CA ALA A 67 -18.27 9.87 -2.82
C ALA A 67 -17.38 9.51 -1.61
N THR A 68 -16.14 9.97 -1.59
CA THR A 68 -15.23 9.84 -0.43
C THR A 68 -15.64 10.75 0.73
N ARG A 69 -16.19 11.94 0.46
CA ARG A 69 -16.71 12.87 1.48
C ARG A 69 -18.05 12.43 2.06
N ALA A 70 -18.93 11.85 1.23
CA ALA A 70 -20.28 11.46 1.63
C ALA A 70 -20.30 10.23 2.57
N THR A 71 -19.31 9.36 2.52
CA THR A 71 -19.15 8.23 3.47
C THR A 71 -18.75 8.69 4.87
N TRP A 72 -18.09 9.83 5.00
CA TRP A 72 -17.72 10.43 6.30
C TRP A 72 -18.82 11.34 6.87
N GLY A 73 -19.70 11.91 6.02
CA GLY A 73 -20.77 12.83 6.43
C GLY A 73 -22.08 12.16 6.86
N LYS A 74 -22.31 10.88 6.54
CA LYS A 74 -23.57 10.16 6.90
C LYS A 74 -23.61 9.60 8.33
N SER A 75 -22.56 9.82 9.11
CA SER A 75 -22.57 9.50 10.56
C SER A 75 -23.03 10.66 11.45
N ALA A 76 -23.35 11.83 10.90
CA ALA A 76 -23.85 12.96 11.70
C ALA A 76 -24.92 13.74 10.91
N GLY A 77 -26.17 13.62 11.30
CA GLY A 77 -27.15 14.68 11.05
C GLY A 77 -28.48 14.29 10.38
N SER A 78 -29.48 14.19 11.25
CA SER A 78 -30.89 14.57 11.07
C SER A 78 -31.77 13.85 10.03
N ALA A 79 -32.44 12.82 10.50
CA ALA A 79 -33.70 12.38 9.92
C ALA A 79 -34.88 13.06 10.67
N LYS A 80 -35.66 13.89 9.99
CA LYS A 80 -36.94 14.38 10.48
C LYS A 80 -37.90 13.19 10.72
N ARG A 81 -38.38 13.10 11.95
CA ARG A 81 -39.35 12.06 12.43
C ARG A 81 -40.69 12.16 11.66
N ARG A 82 -41.02 11.13 10.91
CA ARG A 82 -42.43 10.73 10.69
C ARG A 82 -42.76 9.59 11.67
N LYS A 83 -43.83 9.76 12.46
CA LYS A 83 -44.32 8.73 13.38
C LYS A 83 -44.80 7.51 12.57
N PRO A 84 -44.27 6.31 12.79
CA PRO A 84 -44.88 5.10 12.25
C PRO A 84 -45.96 4.55 13.19
N PRO A 85 -46.92 3.75 12.70
CA PRO A 85 -47.94 3.09 13.51
C PRO A 85 -47.33 2.10 14.49
N LYS A 86 -47.97 2.00 15.67
CA LYS A 86 -47.54 1.19 16.80
C LYS A 86 -47.66 -0.30 16.48
N LEU A 87 -46.55 -0.92 16.05
CA LEU A 87 -46.40 -2.36 16.01
C LEU A 87 -45.55 -2.78 17.22
N GLU A 88 -46.05 -3.74 17.98
CA GLU A 88 -45.33 -4.28 19.14
C GLU A 88 -43.96 -4.82 18.76
N PRO A 89 -42.90 -4.53 19.53
CA PRO A 89 -41.55 -4.91 19.16
C PRO A 89 -41.35 -6.41 19.39
N LYS A 90 -41.17 -7.17 18.32
CA LYS A 90 -40.54 -8.50 18.39
C LYS A 90 -39.15 -8.36 19.00
N PRO A 91 -38.72 -9.22 19.95
CA PRO A 91 -37.40 -9.11 20.57
C PRO A 91 -36.31 -9.25 19.50
N LYS A 92 -35.51 -8.19 19.34
CA LYS A 92 -34.37 -8.20 18.44
C LYS A 92 -33.33 -9.22 18.95
N PRO A 93 -32.80 -10.12 18.10
CA PRO A 93 -31.72 -10.99 18.51
C PRO A 93 -30.55 -10.12 18.99
N LYS A 94 -30.10 -10.37 20.23
CA LYS A 94 -28.89 -9.71 20.79
C LYS A 94 -27.68 -10.11 19.95
N LEU A 95 -27.29 -9.27 18.99
CA LEU A 95 -26.02 -9.40 18.28
C LEU A 95 -24.90 -9.32 19.32
N LYS A 96 -24.17 -10.42 19.51
CA LYS A 96 -22.96 -10.42 20.33
C LYS A 96 -22.02 -9.35 19.77
N PRO A 97 -21.44 -8.45 20.58
CA PRO A 97 -20.51 -7.44 20.09
C PRO A 97 -19.34 -8.15 19.41
N LYS A 98 -19.05 -7.76 18.16
CA LYS A 98 -17.86 -8.26 17.45
C LYS A 98 -16.63 -7.91 18.29
N PRO A 99 -15.68 -8.84 18.51
CA PRO A 99 -14.48 -8.55 19.26
C PRO A 99 -13.77 -7.37 18.61
N ARG A 100 -13.44 -6.34 19.40
CA ARG A 100 -12.64 -5.20 18.95
C ARG A 100 -11.25 -5.72 18.59
N LEU A 101 -10.87 -5.62 17.32
CA LEU A 101 -9.52 -5.89 16.86
C LEU A 101 -8.56 -4.98 17.64
N LYS A 102 -7.68 -5.57 18.44
CA LYS A 102 -6.59 -4.84 19.09
C LYS A 102 -5.50 -4.63 18.04
N VAL A 103 -5.34 -3.41 17.59
CA VAL A 103 -4.20 -3.03 16.73
C VAL A 103 -2.95 -3.07 17.59
N LYS A 104 -1.97 -3.91 17.20
CA LYS A 104 -0.65 -3.95 17.81
C LYS A 104 0.26 -3.00 17.02
N VAL A 105 0.85 -2.03 17.70
CA VAL A 105 1.84 -1.12 17.13
C VAL A 105 3.19 -1.46 17.74
N ASP A 106 4.17 -1.78 16.90
CA ASP A 106 5.56 -2.01 17.28
C ASP A 106 6.45 -0.92 16.67
N ASN A 107 7.61 -0.64 17.27
CA ASN A 107 8.58 0.33 16.80
C ASN A 107 9.89 -0.38 16.43
N LEU A 108 10.35 -0.20 15.19
CA LEU A 108 11.54 -0.85 14.64
C LEU A 108 12.83 -0.46 15.37
N LEU A 109 12.89 0.74 15.92
CA LEU A 109 14.06 1.27 16.63
C LEU A 109 13.99 1.04 18.15
N ALA A 110 12.86 0.53 18.65
CA ALA A 110 12.74 0.21 20.07
C ALA A 110 13.25 -1.21 20.36
N LYS A 111 13.88 -1.38 21.54
CA LYS A 111 14.33 -2.69 22.04
C LYS A 111 15.21 -3.41 21.02
N LEU A 112 16.24 -2.74 20.53
CA LEU A 112 17.18 -3.33 19.60
C LEU A 112 17.89 -4.54 20.23
N PRO A 113 18.01 -5.66 19.51
CA PRO A 113 18.80 -6.79 19.95
C PRO A 113 20.28 -6.40 20.02
N ALA A 114 21.03 -7.01 20.93
CA ALA A 114 22.45 -6.73 21.08
C ALA A 114 23.26 -7.44 19.99
N ALA A 115 23.82 -6.69 19.06
CA ALA A 115 24.76 -7.16 18.04
C ALA A 115 26.19 -7.12 18.56
N LYS A 116 26.56 -8.02 19.49
CA LYS A 116 27.88 -8.00 20.12
C LYS A 116 28.99 -8.70 19.34
N ARG A 117 28.75 -9.90 18.83
CA ARG A 117 29.71 -10.74 18.10
C ARG A 117 29.33 -10.93 16.64
N ALA A 118 28.05 -10.87 16.34
CA ALA A 118 27.48 -11.01 15.00
C ALA A 118 26.31 -10.05 14.88
N GLU A 119 25.85 -9.83 13.66
CA GLU A 119 24.61 -9.13 13.37
C GLU A 119 23.41 -9.86 13.98
N ALA A 120 22.41 -9.11 14.36
CA ALA A 120 21.19 -9.66 14.92
C ALA A 120 20.02 -9.46 13.94
N PHE A 121 19.44 -10.56 13.47
CA PHE A 121 18.32 -10.60 12.53
C PHE A 121 17.00 -10.77 13.27
N THR A 122 15.98 -10.04 12.83
CA THR A 122 14.61 -10.17 13.35
C THR A 122 13.66 -10.20 12.18
N GLU A 123 13.01 -11.32 11.91
CA GLU A 123 11.96 -11.40 10.91
C GLU A 123 10.75 -10.59 11.37
N LEU A 124 10.29 -9.64 10.55
CA LEU A 124 9.15 -8.77 10.81
C LEU A 124 7.90 -9.25 10.09
N LEU A 125 8.08 -9.76 8.87
CA LEU A 125 7.00 -10.25 8.04
C LEU A 125 7.54 -11.31 7.07
N SER A 126 6.80 -12.41 6.92
CA SER A 126 7.08 -13.44 5.90
C SER A 126 5.78 -13.76 5.16
N ARG A 127 5.84 -13.79 3.83
CA ARG A 127 4.78 -14.17 2.91
C ARG A 127 5.38 -14.90 1.72
N PRO A 128 4.61 -15.69 0.96
CA PRO A 128 5.10 -16.26 -0.30
C PRO A 128 5.70 -15.15 -1.19
N GLY A 129 6.95 -15.33 -1.61
CA GLY A 129 7.67 -14.38 -2.44
C GLY A 129 8.18 -13.11 -1.73
N MET A 130 8.03 -12.97 -0.40
CA MET A 130 8.46 -11.78 0.31
C MET A 130 8.87 -12.08 1.74
N ARG A 131 10.02 -11.54 2.17
CA ARG A 131 10.48 -11.56 3.56
C ARG A 131 11.04 -10.18 3.95
N LEU A 132 10.56 -9.64 5.06
CA LEU A 132 11.00 -8.37 5.63
C LEU A 132 11.70 -8.63 6.94
N GLU A 133 12.94 -8.14 7.08
CA GLU A 133 13.78 -8.33 8.25
C GLU A 133 14.33 -7.00 8.76
N ARG A 134 14.45 -6.88 10.07
CA ARG A 134 15.30 -5.88 10.70
C ARG A 134 16.65 -6.52 11.02
N ILE A 135 17.74 -5.87 10.60
CA ILE A 135 19.09 -6.27 10.89
C ILE A 135 19.71 -5.20 11.79
N VAL A 136 20.42 -5.62 12.81
CA VAL A 136 21.17 -4.72 13.70
C VAL A 136 22.63 -5.13 13.67
N SER A 137 23.49 -4.19 13.32
CA SER A 137 24.95 -4.34 13.28
C SER A 137 25.61 -3.34 14.22
N ARG A 138 26.83 -3.64 14.70
CA ARG A 138 27.64 -2.72 15.51
C ARG A 138 29.13 -3.02 15.30
N GLY A 139 29.69 -2.48 14.24
CA GLY A 139 31.09 -2.69 13.86
C GLY A 139 31.35 -3.99 13.09
N GLN A 140 30.31 -4.76 12.72
CA GLN A 140 30.49 -5.92 11.84
C GLN A 140 30.76 -5.45 10.41
N ALA A 141 31.50 -6.29 9.70
CA ALA A 141 31.79 -6.17 8.28
C ALA A 141 31.80 -7.56 7.64
N THR A 142 31.48 -7.63 6.35
CA THR A 142 31.60 -8.84 5.55
C THR A 142 33.07 -9.10 5.24
N PRO A 143 33.62 -10.32 5.50
CA PRO A 143 34.99 -10.64 5.11
C PRO A 143 35.19 -10.49 3.58
N GLU A 144 36.35 -9.98 3.18
CA GLU A 144 36.63 -9.70 1.76
C GLU A 144 36.56 -10.94 0.88
N ASP A 145 37.00 -12.08 1.39
CA ASP A 145 37.01 -13.38 0.72
C ASP A 145 35.68 -14.14 0.77
N HIS A 146 34.67 -13.61 1.48
CA HIS A 146 33.37 -14.24 1.66
C HIS A 146 32.22 -13.26 1.36
N PRO A 147 32.01 -12.87 0.10
CA PRO A 147 30.90 -12.00 -0.27
C PRO A 147 29.56 -12.62 0.08
N MET A 148 28.61 -11.78 0.41
CA MET A 148 27.21 -12.19 0.49
C MET A 148 26.66 -12.33 -0.94
N VAL A 149 25.91 -13.41 -1.19
CA VAL A 149 25.22 -13.67 -2.46
C VAL A 149 23.84 -14.23 -2.11
N GLN A 150 22.81 -13.70 -2.73
CA GLN A 150 21.44 -14.12 -2.48
C GLN A 150 20.76 -14.57 -3.76
N GLY A 151 19.91 -15.57 -3.66
CA GLY A 151 19.11 -16.09 -4.79
C GLY A 151 17.86 -15.26 -5.10
N ARG A 152 17.67 -14.10 -4.44
CA ARG A 152 16.51 -13.22 -4.56
C ARG A 152 16.96 -11.77 -4.55
N ASP A 153 16.14 -10.88 -5.09
CA ASP A 153 16.37 -9.45 -4.96
C ASP A 153 16.25 -9.04 -3.49
N GLU A 154 17.16 -8.17 -3.05
CA GLU A 154 17.16 -7.60 -1.71
C GLU A 154 17.17 -6.07 -1.80
N TRP A 155 16.11 -5.46 -1.32
CA TRP A 155 16.06 -4.01 -1.12
C TRP A 155 16.41 -3.70 0.32
N VAL A 156 17.42 -2.87 0.54
CA VAL A 156 17.88 -2.47 1.87
C VAL A 156 17.70 -0.98 2.09
N LEU A 157 17.30 -0.60 3.30
CA LEU A 157 17.16 0.76 3.79
C LEU A 157 17.91 0.90 5.11
N LEU A 158 18.79 1.90 5.22
CA LEU A 158 19.41 2.25 6.48
C LEU A 158 18.46 3.14 7.30
N LEU A 159 18.08 2.68 8.49
CA LEU A 159 17.18 3.40 9.40
C LEU A 159 17.94 4.22 10.44
N GLU A 160 19.08 3.71 10.94
CA GLU A 160 19.90 4.36 11.95
C GLU A 160 21.36 3.94 11.81
N GLY A 161 22.30 4.76 12.28
CA GLY A 161 23.72 4.47 12.24
C GLY A 161 24.40 4.96 10.96
N ALA A 162 25.39 4.21 10.50
CA ALA A 162 26.10 4.44 9.24
C ALA A 162 26.81 3.16 8.80
N ALA A 163 27.00 2.96 7.49
CA ALA A 163 27.66 1.79 6.95
C ALA A 163 28.29 2.07 5.60
N GLY A 164 29.25 1.25 5.20
CA GLY A 164 29.73 1.14 3.83
C GLY A 164 29.19 -0.12 3.17
N ILE A 165 28.87 -0.02 1.89
CA ILE A 165 28.47 -1.17 1.07
C ILE A 165 29.20 -1.13 -0.28
N ARG A 166 29.58 -2.30 -0.79
CA ARG A 166 30.13 -2.49 -2.12
C ARG A 166 29.38 -3.61 -2.81
N ILE A 167 29.03 -3.42 -4.07
CA ILE A 167 28.34 -4.43 -4.91
C ILE A 167 29.27 -4.71 -6.10
N GLU A 168 29.56 -5.99 -6.33
CA GLU A 168 30.48 -6.48 -7.37
C GLU A 168 31.80 -5.71 -7.33
N ASP A 169 32.28 -5.26 -8.48
CA ASP A 169 33.51 -4.48 -8.64
C ASP A 169 33.31 -2.96 -8.51
N SER A 170 32.16 -2.51 -7.96
CA SER A 170 31.89 -1.09 -7.77
C SER A 170 32.77 -0.47 -6.67
N ASN A 171 32.83 0.84 -6.65
CA ASN A 171 33.39 1.56 -5.50
C ASN A 171 32.48 1.39 -4.28
N GLU A 172 33.05 1.45 -3.09
CA GLU A 172 32.31 1.52 -1.85
C GLU A 172 31.41 2.76 -1.81
N VAL A 173 30.18 2.57 -1.35
CA VAL A 173 29.20 3.64 -1.12
C VAL A 173 28.93 3.71 0.40
N SER A 174 29.10 4.90 0.97
CA SER A 174 28.74 5.17 2.36
C SER A 174 27.24 5.49 2.45
N LEU A 175 26.54 4.87 3.39
CA LEU A 175 25.12 5.03 3.63
C LEU A 175 24.86 5.74 4.95
N THR A 176 23.86 6.61 4.94
CA THR A 176 23.32 7.34 6.09
C THR A 176 21.83 7.05 6.24
N PRO A 177 21.18 7.36 7.37
CA PRO A 177 19.75 7.10 7.57
C PRO A 177 18.87 7.71 6.47
N GLY A 178 18.04 6.87 5.87
CA GLY A 178 17.19 7.19 4.72
C GLY A 178 17.74 6.72 3.38
N ASP A 179 19.05 6.41 3.29
CA ASP A 179 19.63 5.84 2.07
C ASP A 179 19.18 4.40 1.88
N HIS A 180 18.88 4.05 0.65
CA HIS A 180 18.45 2.72 0.27
C HIS A 180 19.04 2.31 -1.08
N LEU A 181 19.10 1.01 -1.31
CA LEU A 181 19.53 0.44 -2.59
C LEU A 181 18.90 -0.91 -2.84
N LEU A 182 18.91 -1.35 -4.07
CA LEU A 182 18.51 -2.68 -4.49
C LEU A 182 19.75 -3.49 -4.88
N ILE A 183 19.86 -4.69 -4.32
CA ILE A 183 20.84 -5.72 -4.66
C ILE A 183 20.09 -6.77 -5.45
N ALA A 184 20.43 -6.95 -6.71
CA ALA A 184 19.75 -7.95 -7.54
C ALA A 184 20.16 -9.37 -7.15
N ALA A 185 19.29 -10.34 -7.42
CA ALA A 185 19.59 -11.75 -7.22
C ALA A 185 20.90 -12.15 -7.89
N GLY A 186 21.76 -12.87 -7.17
CA GLY A 186 23.05 -13.34 -7.64
C GLY A 186 24.19 -12.32 -7.57
N GLN A 187 23.95 -11.06 -7.26
CA GLN A 187 25.01 -10.08 -7.09
C GLN A 187 25.81 -10.31 -5.81
N LYS A 188 27.14 -10.31 -5.95
CA LYS A 188 28.05 -10.30 -4.80
C LYS A 188 28.06 -8.94 -4.17
N HIS A 189 27.96 -8.90 -2.84
CA HIS A 189 28.02 -7.64 -2.11
C HIS A 189 28.70 -7.80 -0.75
N TRP A 190 29.20 -6.70 -0.23
CA TRP A 190 29.91 -6.62 1.07
C TRP A 190 29.39 -5.44 1.84
N VAL A 191 29.03 -5.65 3.10
CA VAL A 191 28.99 -4.56 4.08
C VAL A 191 30.44 -4.34 4.52
N THR A 192 31.08 -3.31 4.01
CA THR A 192 32.51 -3.07 4.21
C THR A 192 32.84 -2.57 5.61
N TRP A 193 31.91 -1.88 6.23
CA TRP A 193 31.96 -1.46 7.64
C TRP A 193 30.57 -1.07 8.15
N THR A 194 30.41 -1.09 9.50
CA THR A 194 29.26 -0.50 10.19
C THR A 194 29.77 0.33 11.38
N ALA A 195 28.94 1.28 11.87
CA ALA A 195 29.31 2.12 13.01
C ALA A 195 29.66 1.26 14.24
N LYS A 196 30.76 1.58 14.93
CA LYS A 196 31.23 0.87 16.13
C LYS A 196 30.70 1.47 17.43
N ASP A 197 30.47 2.78 17.44
CA ASP A 197 30.04 3.57 18.58
C ASP A 197 28.53 3.46 18.86
N ARG A 198 27.75 3.16 17.85
CA ARG A 198 26.29 3.06 17.91
C ARG A 198 25.76 1.92 17.05
N PRO A 199 24.51 1.45 17.28
CA PRO A 199 23.89 0.48 16.40
C PRO A 199 23.71 1.04 14.99
N THR A 200 23.88 0.18 14.00
CA THR A 200 23.43 0.39 12.63
C THR A 200 22.21 -0.49 12.41
N VAL A 201 21.08 0.12 12.07
CA VAL A 201 19.79 -0.57 11.93
C VAL A 201 19.35 -0.53 10.49
N TRP A 202 19.10 -1.71 9.93
CA TRP A 202 18.68 -1.90 8.56
C TRP A 202 17.28 -2.48 8.50
N LEU A 203 16.58 -2.15 7.45
CA LEU A 203 15.39 -2.84 7.00
C LEU A 203 15.72 -3.52 5.66
N ALA A 204 15.65 -4.84 5.62
CA ALA A 204 15.92 -5.64 4.42
C ALA A 204 14.62 -6.29 3.94
N LEU A 205 14.30 -6.10 2.67
CA LEU A 205 13.15 -6.71 1.99
C LEU A 205 13.67 -7.63 0.89
N HIS A 206 13.45 -8.93 1.07
CA HIS A 206 13.78 -9.94 0.07
C HIS A 206 12.53 -10.23 -0.78
N LEU A 207 12.69 -10.25 -2.11
CA LEU A 207 11.65 -10.39 -3.12
C LEU A 207 11.95 -11.54 -4.07
N GLY A 208 10.97 -12.43 -4.33
CA GLY A 208 11.12 -13.54 -5.28
C GLY A 208 10.52 -14.86 -4.80
#